data_8a822dc3624a40ea17e50ff74f08e70b
#
_entry.id   8a822dc3624a40ea17e50ff74f08e70b
#
_cell.length_a   1.000
_cell.length_b   1.000
_cell.length_c   1.000
_cell.angle_alpha   90.00
_cell.angle_beta   90.00
_cell.angle_gamma   90.00
#
_symmetry.space_group_name_H-M   'P 1'
#
loop_
_entity.id
_entity.type
_entity.pdbx_description
1 polymer ?
#
loop_
_entity_poly.entity_id
_entity_poly.type
_entity_poly.pdbx_seq_one_letter_code
_entity_poly.pdbx_strand_id
1 'polypeptide(L)'
;MQAWSLWGGNGEPFSSEGKWKVVAEDKHSLSTEIHLVDFVILCLGRFSDVPNIPDFHPNKGPEAFHGEVIHSMNYADMDYVSAANLVKGKQVTVVGFQKFAMDIAMECSNANGVELPCTVIYKTEHWNLPDYLPWGLPLAYLYFSRFSELLVHKPGEGLLLSLLATILSPLRWAFSKFVESHVNKKLGLAKYGMVPKHGFLQEISSCMIATVPEKFFDRVQEGSIILKKSPSSTFSFCQEGILVEGESSPVKTDLVIMATGFRGEKKLKDVFVSPTFQDRIVGSPETILPLYRECIHGRIPQLAVIGFSESISNLFTSEMRCRWLSELFAGTFKLPSIKEMEKDVEKWDKYAKQYASGQYYRRSCIGALHLWYNDQLCKDMGWNPKRKKGVFAELFEPYGPMDYVTS
;
A
#
# COMPACT_ATOMS: atom_id res chain seq x y z
N MET A 1 16.27 -7.21 16.64
CA MET A 1 16.39 -6.17 17.69
C MET A 1 15.93 -6.69 19.04
N GLN A 2 16.52 -6.22 20.12
CA GLN A 2 16.27 -6.67 21.48
C GLN A 2 16.27 -5.48 22.44
N ALA A 3 15.22 -5.30 23.24
CA ALA A 3 15.21 -4.29 24.30
C ALA A 3 15.92 -4.80 25.54
N TRP A 4 16.75 -3.97 26.17
CA TRP A 4 17.60 -4.34 27.31
C TRP A 4 16.91 -4.20 28.66
N SER A 5 15.98 -3.28 28.77
CA SER A 5 15.19 -3.14 29.98
C SER A 5 13.73 -3.45 29.71
N LEU A 6 13.04 -3.88 30.75
CA LEU A 6 11.61 -3.99 30.70
C LEU A 6 11.01 -2.59 30.55
N TRP A 7 10.07 -2.46 29.63
CA TRP A 7 9.23 -1.28 29.51
C TRP A 7 8.46 -1.07 30.82
N GLY A 8 8.62 0.10 31.41
CA GLY A 8 7.99 0.44 32.67
C GLY A 8 6.48 0.38 32.62
N GLY A 9 5.89 -0.30 33.56
CA GLY A 9 4.45 -0.50 33.67
C GLY A 9 3.68 0.70 34.25
N ASN A 10 4.25 1.92 34.23
CA ASN A 10 3.64 3.11 34.80
C ASN A 10 2.62 3.82 33.86
N GLY A 11 2.35 3.26 32.68
CA GLY A 11 1.42 3.81 31.70
C GLY A 11 2.01 4.88 30.80
N GLU A 12 3.29 5.16 30.88
CA GLU A 12 3.97 6.09 29.99
C GLU A 12 4.41 5.42 28.69
N PRO A 13 4.21 6.07 27.52
CA PRO A 13 4.52 5.50 26.22
C PRO A 13 6.02 5.37 25.94
N PHE A 14 6.84 6.24 26.53
CA PHE A 14 8.31 6.18 26.46
C PHE A 14 8.94 6.30 27.83
N SER A 15 9.94 5.44 28.08
CA SER A 15 10.77 5.52 29.26
C SER A 15 12.13 6.09 28.90
N SER A 16 12.73 6.88 29.79
CA SER A 16 14.14 7.28 29.68
C SER A 16 15.09 6.12 30.02
N GLU A 17 14.57 5.03 30.57
CA GLU A 17 15.33 3.87 30.98
C GLU A 17 15.30 2.78 29.88
N GLY A 18 16.46 2.20 29.65
CA GLY A 18 16.64 1.12 28.70
C GLY A 18 17.08 1.55 27.31
N LYS A 19 17.71 0.61 26.63
CA LYS A 19 18.27 0.79 25.29
C LYS A 19 17.88 -0.37 24.39
N TRP A 20 17.86 -0.11 23.11
CA TRP A 20 17.80 -1.15 22.10
C TRP A 20 19.19 -1.67 21.78
N LYS A 21 19.35 -2.99 21.77
CA LYS A 21 20.47 -3.66 21.14
C LYS A 21 20.07 -3.97 19.70
N VAL A 22 20.67 -3.28 18.74
CA VAL A 22 20.50 -3.54 17.33
C VAL A 22 21.71 -4.33 16.84
N VAL A 23 21.44 -5.49 16.26
CA VAL A 23 22.46 -6.34 15.64
C VAL A 23 22.30 -6.19 14.13
N ALA A 24 23.30 -5.67 13.46
CA ALA A 24 23.36 -5.52 12.01
C ALA A 24 24.40 -6.50 11.45
N GLU A 25 24.07 -7.12 10.33
CA GLU A 25 24.99 -7.98 9.58
C GLU A 25 25.28 -7.32 8.23
N ASP A 26 26.54 -7.13 7.91
CA ASP A 26 26.98 -6.66 6.60
C ASP A 26 26.84 -7.80 5.58
N LYS A 27 26.05 -7.58 4.52
CA LYS A 27 25.76 -8.61 3.51
C LYS A 27 26.98 -9.06 2.69
N HIS A 28 28.02 -8.23 2.61
CA HIS A 28 29.22 -8.54 1.82
C HIS A 28 30.30 -9.21 2.65
N SER A 29 30.57 -8.66 3.84
CA SER A 29 31.62 -9.18 4.74
C SER A 29 31.14 -10.24 5.71
N LEU A 30 29.80 -10.41 5.85
CA LEU A 30 29.15 -11.24 6.88
C LEU A 30 29.58 -10.88 8.31
N SER A 31 30.15 -9.69 8.48
CA SER A 31 30.53 -9.19 9.80
C SER A 31 29.29 -8.68 10.55
N THR A 32 29.28 -8.93 11.83
CA THR A 32 28.18 -8.52 12.70
C THR A 32 28.60 -7.32 13.55
N GLU A 33 27.80 -6.25 13.47
CA GLU A 33 27.95 -5.06 14.30
C GLU A 33 26.84 -4.97 15.35
N ILE A 34 27.20 -4.51 16.55
CA ILE A 34 26.25 -4.33 17.66
C ILE A 34 26.18 -2.85 18.02
N HIS A 35 24.96 -2.30 17.92
CA HIS A 35 24.69 -0.91 18.29
C HIS A 35 23.75 -0.86 19.50
N LEU A 36 24.15 -0.08 20.53
CA LEU A 36 23.31 0.24 21.68
C LEU A 36 22.76 1.64 21.49
N VAL A 37 21.45 1.74 21.30
CA VAL A 37 20.78 3.00 20.92
C VAL A 37 19.60 3.29 21.85
N ASP A 38 19.35 4.58 22.07
CA ASP A 38 18.27 5.03 22.94
C ASP A 38 16.92 4.99 22.23
N PHE A 39 16.90 5.10 20.90
CA PHE A 39 15.69 5.07 20.10
C PHE A 39 15.94 4.44 18.72
N VAL A 40 14.95 3.72 18.20
CA VAL A 40 15.00 3.12 16.86
C VAL A 40 13.87 3.66 15.98
N ILE A 41 14.22 4.09 14.77
CA ILE A 41 13.24 4.46 13.74
C ILE A 41 13.34 3.44 12.61
N LEU A 42 12.28 2.68 12.38
CA LEU A 42 12.18 1.69 11.31
C LEU A 42 11.65 2.35 10.04
N CYS A 43 12.51 2.51 9.04
CA CYS A 43 12.18 3.03 7.71
C CYS A 43 12.28 1.93 6.66
N LEU A 44 11.73 0.74 6.95
CA LEU A 44 11.95 -0.47 6.17
C LEU A 44 11.11 -0.53 4.89
N GLY A 45 10.08 0.31 4.77
CA GLY A 45 9.07 0.18 3.72
C GLY A 45 8.23 -1.09 3.86
N ARG A 46 7.25 -1.24 2.97
CA ARG A 46 6.28 -2.35 3.01
C ARG A 46 6.46 -3.32 1.84
N PHE A 47 6.96 -2.84 0.71
CA PHE A 47 6.99 -3.56 -0.56
C PHE A 47 8.41 -3.99 -0.95
N SER A 48 9.09 -4.72 -0.05
CA SER A 48 10.44 -5.25 -0.28
C SER A 48 10.74 -6.44 0.62
N ASP A 49 11.79 -7.15 0.31
CA ASP A 49 12.50 -8.19 1.06
C ASP A 49 11.74 -9.51 1.28
N VAL A 50 10.45 -9.49 1.60
CA VAL A 50 9.67 -10.71 1.85
C VAL A 50 8.59 -10.86 0.79
N PRO A 51 8.84 -11.62 -0.29
CA PRO A 51 7.88 -11.83 -1.36
C PRO A 51 6.64 -12.58 -0.86
N ASN A 52 5.49 -12.21 -1.42
CA ASN A 52 4.25 -12.92 -1.17
C ASN A 52 4.05 -13.99 -2.25
N ILE A 53 4.49 -15.21 -1.98
CA ILE A 53 4.24 -16.37 -2.83
C ILE A 53 2.96 -17.05 -2.32
N PRO A 54 1.95 -17.33 -3.18
CA PRO A 54 0.77 -18.11 -2.80
C PRO A 54 1.16 -19.51 -2.32
N ASP A 55 0.37 -20.06 -1.41
CA ASP A 55 0.52 -21.44 -0.97
C ASP A 55 -0.15 -22.37 -2.01
N PHE A 56 0.53 -23.44 -2.37
CA PHE A 56 0.05 -24.42 -3.33
C PHE A 56 -0.13 -25.79 -2.66
N HIS A 57 -1.08 -26.56 -3.15
CA HIS A 57 -1.17 -27.97 -2.76
C HIS A 57 0.08 -28.74 -3.24
N PRO A 58 0.46 -29.82 -2.57
CA PRO A 58 1.60 -30.65 -2.99
C PRO A 58 1.50 -31.04 -4.48
N ASN A 59 2.59 -30.94 -5.20
CA ASN A 59 2.70 -31.18 -6.64
C ASN A 59 1.81 -30.28 -7.54
N LYS A 60 1.44 -29.10 -7.03
CA LYS A 60 0.67 -28.08 -7.75
C LYS A 60 1.34 -26.71 -7.73
N GLY A 61 2.46 -26.59 -7.05
CA GLY A 61 3.29 -25.40 -6.97
C GLY A 61 4.36 -25.33 -8.06
N PRO A 62 5.30 -24.40 -7.93
CA PRO A 62 6.40 -24.20 -8.86
C PRO A 62 7.23 -25.47 -9.12
N GLU A 63 7.26 -26.40 -8.16
CA GLU A 63 7.97 -27.68 -8.27
C GLU A 63 7.43 -28.63 -9.36
N ALA A 64 6.19 -28.39 -9.80
CA ALA A 64 5.56 -29.18 -10.88
C ALA A 64 5.86 -28.62 -12.28
N PHE A 65 6.52 -27.47 -12.37
CA PHE A 65 6.77 -26.78 -13.62
C PHE A 65 8.19 -26.98 -14.12
N HIS A 66 8.35 -27.21 -15.42
CA HIS A 66 9.67 -27.41 -16.03
C HIS A 66 10.38 -26.10 -16.40
N GLY A 67 9.66 -24.99 -16.46
CA GLY A 67 10.22 -23.68 -16.73
C GLY A 67 10.74 -22.99 -15.47
N GLU A 68 10.97 -21.70 -15.58
CA GLU A 68 11.50 -20.87 -14.50
C GLU A 68 10.39 -20.09 -13.78
N VAL A 69 10.45 -20.00 -12.45
CA VAL A 69 9.54 -19.18 -11.65
C VAL A 69 10.35 -18.22 -10.81
N ILE A 70 10.09 -16.92 -10.97
CA ILE A 70 10.72 -15.87 -10.16
C ILE A 70 9.67 -14.94 -9.56
N HIS A 71 10.03 -14.23 -8.50
CA HIS A 71 9.20 -13.13 -8.00
C HIS A 71 9.59 -11.81 -8.68
N SER A 72 8.61 -10.89 -8.82
CA SER A 72 8.84 -9.55 -9.39
C SER A 72 9.95 -8.76 -8.68
N MET A 73 10.23 -9.04 -7.42
CA MET A 73 11.36 -8.49 -6.68
C MET A 73 12.69 -8.91 -7.29
N ASN A 74 12.86 -10.20 -7.56
CA ASN A 74 14.09 -10.72 -8.16
C ASN A 74 14.29 -10.18 -9.59
N TYR A 75 13.19 -10.02 -10.34
CA TYR A 75 13.21 -9.39 -11.65
C TYR A 75 13.66 -7.92 -11.56
N ALA A 76 13.12 -7.17 -10.61
CA ALA A 76 13.44 -5.76 -10.40
C ALA A 76 14.87 -5.51 -9.86
N ASP A 77 15.47 -6.51 -9.22
CA ASP A 77 16.85 -6.43 -8.72
C ASP A 77 17.91 -6.71 -9.84
N MET A 78 17.47 -7.15 -11.01
CA MET A 78 18.34 -7.40 -12.16
C MET A 78 18.74 -6.07 -12.81
N ASP A 79 19.95 -6.02 -13.38
CA ASP A 79 20.29 -4.97 -14.32
C ASP A 79 19.45 -5.08 -15.61
N TYR A 80 19.35 -3.97 -16.32
CA TYR A 80 18.50 -3.88 -17.53
C TYR A 80 18.80 -4.95 -18.59
N VAL A 81 20.09 -5.27 -18.80
CA VAL A 81 20.50 -6.25 -19.82
C VAL A 81 20.10 -7.67 -19.41
N SER A 82 20.33 -8.01 -18.15
CA SER A 82 19.95 -9.31 -17.57
C SER A 82 18.43 -9.52 -17.58
N ALA A 83 17.65 -8.50 -17.17
CA ALA A 83 16.20 -8.54 -17.20
C ALA A 83 15.67 -8.72 -18.64
N ALA A 84 16.20 -7.95 -19.60
CA ALA A 84 15.81 -8.07 -21.01
C ALA A 84 16.15 -9.45 -21.61
N ASN A 85 17.33 -9.99 -21.30
CA ASN A 85 17.75 -11.31 -21.76
C ASN A 85 16.91 -12.43 -21.15
N LEU A 86 16.47 -12.28 -19.91
CA LEU A 86 15.63 -13.27 -19.23
C LEU A 86 14.31 -13.49 -19.96
N VAL A 87 13.67 -12.42 -20.43
CA VAL A 87 12.33 -12.49 -21.05
C VAL A 87 12.36 -12.69 -22.57
N LYS A 88 13.47 -12.33 -23.23
CA LYS A 88 13.59 -12.37 -24.69
C LYS A 88 13.50 -13.78 -25.24
N GLY A 89 12.62 -13.97 -26.23
CA GLY A 89 12.41 -15.25 -26.91
C GLY A 89 11.71 -16.30 -26.05
N LYS A 90 11.14 -15.92 -24.91
CA LYS A 90 10.37 -16.80 -24.02
C LYS A 90 8.90 -16.43 -24.02
N GLN A 91 8.05 -17.43 -23.86
CA GLN A 91 6.65 -17.23 -23.52
C GLN A 91 6.54 -16.93 -22.03
N VAL A 92 6.16 -15.71 -21.68
CA VAL A 92 6.16 -15.22 -20.28
C VAL A 92 4.74 -15.12 -19.76
N THR A 93 4.52 -15.61 -18.54
CA THR A 93 3.29 -15.39 -17.78
C THR A 93 3.58 -14.56 -16.55
N VAL A 94 2.86 -13.44 -16.38
CA VAL A 94 2.92 -12.58 -15.19
C VAL A 94 1.67 -12.81 -14.35
N VAL A 95 1.85 -13.09 -13.07
CA VAL A 95 0.72 -13.30 -12.12
C VAL A 95 0.54 -12.07 -11.25
N GLY A 96 -0.58 -11.36 -11.42
CA GLY A 96 -0.93 -10.12 -10.74
C GLY A 96 -1.43 -9.06 -11.70
N PHE A 97 -2.03 -7.95 -11.17
CA PHE A 97 -2.54 -6.85 -11.99
C PHE A 97 -2.43 -5.49 -11.27
N GLN A 98 -1.36 -5.29 -10.53
CA GLN A 98 -0.98 -3.99 -9.98
C GLN A 98 0.25 -3.45 -10.73
N LYS A 99 0.80 -2.32 -10.29
CA LYS A 99 1.86 -1.58 -10.99
C LYS A 99 2.99 -2.48 -11.50
N PHE A 100 3.58 -3.30 -10.62
CA PHE A 100 4.68 -4.20 -11.00
C PHE A 100 4.31 -5.16 -12.13
N ALA A 101 3.11 -5.75 -12.06
CA ALA A 101 2.66 -6.70 -13.08
C ALA A 101 2.49 -6.03 -14.45
N MET A 102 1.90 -4.83 -14.47
CA MET A 102 1.68 -4.09 -15.71
C MET A 102 2.99 -3.62 -16.34
N ASP A 103 3.94 -3.13 -15.53
CA ASP A 103 5.25 -2.69 -16.02
C ASP A 103 6.04 -3.87 -16.62
N ILE A 104 6.11 -4.99 -15.92
CA ILE A 104 6.79 -6.20 -16.40
C ILE A 104 6.13 -6.74 -17.68
N ALA A 105 4.80 -6.76 -17.75
CA ALA A 105 4.10 -7.17 -18.96
C ALA A 105 4.41 -6.27 -20.15
N MET A 106 4.56 -4.96 -19.93
CA MET A 106 5.01 -4.03 -20.98
C MET A 106 6.43 -4.34 -21.46
N GLU A 107 7.35 -4.63 -20.56
CA GLU A 107 8.71 -5.01 -20.91
C GLU A 107 8.74 -6.31 -21.71
N CYS A 108 7.99 -7.33 -21.30
CA CYS A 108 7.83 -8.58 -22.04
C CYS A 108 7.24 -8.36 -23.43
N SER A 109 6.18 -7.54 -23.53
CA SER A 109 5.56 -7.18 -24.81
C SER A 109 6.52 -6.44 -25.73
N ASN A 110 7.33 -5.53 -25.20
CA ASN A 110 8.36 -4.83 -25.98
C ASN A 110 9.47 -5.75 -26.49
N ALA A 111 9.83 -6.77 -25.69
CA ALA A 111 10.88 -7.72 -26.05
C ALA A 111 10.43 -8.75 -27.10
N ASN A 112 9.17 -9.21 -27.05
CA ASN A 112 8.70 -10.39 -27.78
C ASN A 112 7.56 -10.12 -28.79
N GLY A 113 6.87 -8.99 -28.65
CA GLY A 113 5.77 -8.61 -29.53
C GLY A 113 4.59 -9.59 -29.52
N VAL A 114 3.94 -9.70 -30.66
CA VAL A 114 2.75 -10.56 -30.85
C VAL A 114 3.10 -12.03 -31.13
N GLU A 115 4.34 -12.32 -31.45
CA GLU A 115 4.79 -13.71 -31.74
C GLU A 115 4.85 -14.56 -30.47
N LEU A 116 5.30 -13.98 -29.36
CA LEU A 116 5.34 -14.61 -28.04
C LEU A 116 4.68 -13.69 -27.01
N PRO A 117 3.33 -13.60 -27.03
CA PRO A 117 2.59 -12.65 -26.20
C PRO A 117 2.77 -12.93 -24.71
N CYS A 118 2.91 -11.87 -23.92
CA CYS A 118 2.90 -11.97 -22.46
C CYS A 118 1.48 -12.23 -21.95
N THR A 119 1.28 -13.31 -21.20
CA THR A 119 0.00 -13.57 -20.54
C THR A 119 0.00 -12.99 -19.13
N VAL A 120 -1.00 -12.16 -18.82
CA VAL A 120 -1.20 -11.60 -17.46
C VAL A 120 -2.38 -12.29 -16.80
N ILE A 121 -2.13 -13.07 -15.74
CA ILE A 121 -3.17 -13.72 -14.94
C ILE A 121 -3.54 -12.80 -13.79
N TYR A 122 -4.83 -12.43 -13.73
CA TYR A 122 -5.32 -11.52 -12.71
C TYR A 122 -6.57 -12.04 -12.00
N LYS A 123 -6.79 -11.57 -10.76
CA LYS A 123 -7.94 -11.92 -9.93
C LYS A 123 -9.07 -10.91 -10.05
N THR A 124 -8.75 -9.65 -9.88
CA THR A 124 -9.71 -8.55 -9.70
C THR A 124 -9.37 -7.40 -10.63
N GLU A 125 -10.38 -6.80 -11.20
CA GLU A 125 -10.27 -5.55 -11.94
C GLU A 125 -10.07 -4.40 -10.97
N HIS A 126 -9.28 -3.38 -11.40
CA HIS A 126 -8.96 -2.19 -10.62
C HIS A 126 -9.20 -0.91 -11.43
N TRP A 127 -9.58 0.17 -10.74
CA TRP A 127 -9.66 1.51 -11.31
C TRP A 127 -8.27 2.14 -11.40
N ASN A 128 -7.37 1.50 -12.14
CA ASN A 128 -6.04 2.04 -12.38
C ASN A 128 -6.11 3.27 -13.27
N LEU A 129 -5.38 4.32 -12.91
CA LEU A 129 -5.46 5.64 -13.56
C LEU A 129 -4.60 5.71 -14.83
N PRO A 130 -5.14 6.18 -15.95
CA PRO A 130 -4.33 6.52 -17.12
C PRO A 130 -3.54 7.81 -16.92
N ASP A 131 -4.06 8.73 -16.10
CA ASP A 131 -3.49 10.03 -15.74
C ASP A 131 -4.20 10.61 -14.50
N TYR A 132 -3.74 11.77 -14.05
CA TYR A 132 -4.31 12.50 -12.93
C TYR A 132 -5.24 13.64 -13.32
N LEU A 133 -5.72 13.68 -14.58
CA LEU A 133 -6.54 14.75 -15.16
C LEU A 133 -7.89 14.23 -15.70
N PRO A 134 -8.76 13.60 -14.86
CA PRO A 134 -10.04 13.11 -15.32
C PRO A 134 -10.85 14.24 -15.97
N TRP A 135 -11.14 14.06 -17.27
CA TRP A 135 -11.83 15.04 -18.12
C TRP A 135 -11.20 16.45 -18.08
N GLY A 136 -9.86 16.54 -17.85
CA GLY A 136 -9.12 17.80 -17.77
C GLY A 136 -9.13 18.48 -16.40
N LEU A 137 -9.85 17.94 -15.42
CA LEU A 137 -9.85 18.43 -14.03
C LEU A 137 -8.82 17.67 -13.21
N PRO A 138 -7.83 18.33 -12.58
CA PRO A 138 -6.88 17.66 -11.72
C PRO A 138 -7.57 16.89 -10.57
N LEU A 139 -7.20 15.61 -10.41
CA LEU A 139 -7.76 14.71 -9.39
C LEU A 139 -7.63 15.31 -7.98
N ALA A 140 -6.63 16.17 -7.77
CA ALA A 140 -6.40 16.84 -6.51
C ALA A 140 -7.60 17.71 -6.06
N TYR A 141 -8.31 18.34 -6.96
CA TYR A 141 -9.52 19.10 -6.59
C TYR A 141 -10.65 18.21 -6.07
N LEU A 142 -10.69 16.95 -6.50
CA LEU A 142 -11.74 16.00 -6.13
C LEU A 142 -11.45 15.27 -4.82
N TYR A 143 -10.15 15.14 -4.43
CA TYR A 143 -9.76 14.29 -3.30
C TYR A 143 -8.78 14.93 -2.31
N PHE A 144 -8.18 16.10 -2.62
CA PHE A 144 -7.15 16.74 -1.79
C PHE A 144 -7.57 18.10 -1.25
N SER A 145 -8.86 18.43 -1.26
CA SER A 145 -9.40 19.67 -0.68
C SER A 145 -10.16 19.40 0.61
N ARG A 146 -10.32 20.42 1.46
CA ARG A 146 -11.16 20.33 2.66
C ARG A 146 -12.60 19.99 2.33
N PHE A 147 -13.08 20.47 1.20
CA PHE A 147 -14.43 20.14 0.74
C PHE A 147 -14.57 18.64 0.45
N SER A 148 -13.61 18.06 -0.27
CA SER A 148 -13.64 16.61 -0.53
C SER A 148 -13.53 15.78 0.76
N GLU A 149 -12.79 16.28 1.77
CA GLU A 149 -12.70 15.67 3.07
C GLU A 149 -14.05 15.63 3.81
N LEU A 150 -14.89 16.68 3.67
CA LEU A 150 -16.24 16.71 4.28
C LEU A 150 -17.15 15.61 3.71
N LEU A 151 -16.89 15.12 2.51
CA LEU A 151 -17.69 14.08 1.88
C LEU A 151 -17.41 12.67 2.41
N VAL A 152 -16.37 12.49 3.22
CA VAL A 152 -15.89 11.17 3.67
C VAL A 152 -16.04 11.05 5.18
N HIS A 153 -16.55 9.91 5.65
CA HIS A 153 -16.58 9.59 7.07
C HIS A 153 -15.16 9.47 7.67
N LYS A 154 -15.03 9.71 8.98
CA LYS A 154 -13.76 9.75 9.69
C LYS A 154 -13.75 8.87 10.94
N PRO A 155 -12.59 8.34 11.35
CA PRO A 155 -12.47 7.61 12.59
C PRO A 155 -12.91 8.44 13.80
N GLY A 156 -13.88 7.96 14.57
CA GLY A 156 -14.35 8.61 15.77
C GLY A 156 -15.05 9.96 15.56
N GLU A 157 -15.60 10.22 14.39
CA GLU A 157 -16.35 11.44 14.08
C GLU A 157 -17.58 11.63 14.98
N GLY A 158 -17.93 12.89 15.25
CA GLY A 158 -19.16 13.24 15.97
C GLY A 158 -20.39 13.15 15.07
N LEU A 159 -21.57 13.09 15.69
CA LEU A 159 -22.88 12.96 15.01
C LEU A 159 -23.08 13.98 13.89
N LEU A 160 -22.71 15.24 14.08
CA LEU A 160 -22.90 16.31 13.10
C LEU A 160 -22.07 16.06 11.81
N LEU A 161 -20.79 15.68 11.95
CA LEU A 161 -19.93 15.37 10.80
C LEU A 161 -20.38 14.10 10.09
N SER A 162 -20.80 13.09 10.84
CA SER A 162 -21.36 11.87 10.29
C SER A 162 -22.63 12.12 9.48
N LEU A 163 -23.54 12.94 10.02
CA LEU A 163 -24.76 13.33 9.31
C LEU A 163 -24.44 14.10 8.03
N LEU A 164 -23.50 15.06 8.09
CA LEU A 164 -23.05 15.84 6.94
C LEU A 164 -22.48 14.95 5.84
N ALA A 165 -21.54 14.04 6.17
CA ALA A 165 -20.95 13.10 5.23
C ALA A 165 -22.01 12.17 4.59
N THR A 166 -23.04 11.80 5.37
CA THR A 166 -24.17 11.00 4.88
C THR A 166 -25.03 11.78 3.90
N ILE A 167 -25.42 13.02 4.23
CA ILE A 167 -26.21 13.90 3.36
C ILE A 167 -25.47 14.22 2.06
N LEU A 168 -24.16 14.39 2.12
CA LEU A 168 -23.30 14.69 0.96
C LEU A 168 -22.87 13.43 0.17
N SER A 169 -23.30 12.25 0.57
CA SER A 169 -22.95 11.00 -0.10
C SER A 169 -23.31 10.94 -1.60
N PRO A 170 -24.41 11.55 -2.09
CA PRO A 170 -24.69 11.60 -3.54
C PRO A 170 -23.62 12.36 -4.32
N LEU A 171 -23.08 13.45 -3.75
CA LEU A 171 -22.00 14.21 -4.40
C LEU A 171 -20.68 13.41 -4.42
N ARG A 172 -20.37 12.73 -3.34
CA ARG A 172 -19.24 11.78 -3.28
C ARG A 172 -19.37 10.69 -4.36
N TRP A 173 -20.55 10.13 -4.50
CA TRP A 173 -20.84 9.16 -5.55
C TRP A 173 -20.65 9.77 -6.95
N ALA A 174 -21.12 10.99 -7.18
CA ALA A 174 -20.96 11.70 -8.46
C ALA A 174 -19.47 11.92 -8.79
N PHE A 175 -18.62 12.30 -7.84
CA PHE A 175 -17.17 12.41 -8.05
C PHE A 175 -16.55 11.06 -8.44
N SER A 176 -16.92 9.98 -7.75
CA SER A 176 -16.47 8.64 -8.10
C SER A 176 -16.85 8.29 -9.55
N LYS A 177 -18.11 8.49 -9.93
CA LYS A 177 -18.61 8.22 -11.29
C LYS A 177 -17.98 9.09 -12.36
N PHE A 178 -17.64 10.32 -12.04
CA PHE A 178 -16.92 11.23 -12.93
C PHE A 178 -15.53 10.67 -13.29
N VAL A 179 -14.77 10.22 -12.30
CA VAL A 179 -13.45 9.60 -12.50
C VAL A 179 -13.59 8.27 -13.23
N GLU A 180 -14.49 7.39 -12.78
CA GLU A 180 -14.76 6.08 -13.40
C GLU A 180 -15.11 6.20 -14.89
N SER A 181 -15.93 7.20 -15.26
CA SER A 181 -16.30 7.44 -16.65
C SER A 181 -15.10 7.83 -17.52
N HIS A 182 -14.20 8.67 -16.98
CA HIS A 182 -12.96 9.03 -17.66
C HIS A 182 -12.04 7.82 -17.87
N VAL A 183 -11.78 7.08 -16.80
CA VAL A 183 -10.90 5.89 -16.84
C VAL A 183 -11.44 4.86 -17.83
N ASN A 184 -12.74 4.54 -17.72
CA ASN A 184 -13.37 3.58 -18.62
C ASN A 184 -13.30 4.01 -20.08
N LYS A 185 -13.59 5.30 -20.38
CA LYS A 185 -13.53 5.81 -21.75
C LYS A 185 -12.10 5.83 -22.28
N LYS A 186 -11.15 6.33 -21.49
CA LYS A 186 -9.75 6.51 -21.92
C LYS A 186 -9.02 5.19 -22.14
N LEU A 187 -9.26 4.20 -21.27
CA LEU A 187 -8.64 2.88 -21.35
C LEU A 187 -9.48 1.85 -22.12
N GLY A 188 -10.74 2.16 -22.44
CA GLY A 188 -11.63 1.22 -23.11
C GLY A 188 -11.96 -0.03 -22.30
N LEU A 189 -12.01 0.07 -20.96
CA LEU A 189 -12.12 -1.08 -20.05
C LEU A 189 -13.30 -1.98 -20.36
N ALA A 190 -14.44 -1.42 -20.79
CA ALA A 190 -15.63 -2.18 -21.16
C ALA A 190 -15.37 -3.16 -22.33
N LYS A 191 -14.52 -2.77 -23.29
CA LYS A 191 -14.14 -3.61 -24.44
C LYS A 191 -13.43 -4.90 -24.00
N TYR A 192 -12.69 -4.83 -22.89
CA TYR A 192 -11.88 -5.94 -22.37
C TYR A 192 -12.53 -6.68 -21.19
N GLY A 193 -13.77 -6.30 -20.82
CA GLY A 193 -14.44 -6.86 -19.63
C GLY A 193 -13.74 -6.49 -18.30
N MET A 194 -12.96 -5.39 -18.30
CA MET A 194 -12.10 -4.96 -17.20
C MET A 194 -12.73 -3.86 -16.31
N VAL A 195 -14.01 -3.57 -16.46
CA VAL A 195 -14.70 -2.58 -15.62
C VAL A 195 -14.87 -3.13 -14.22
N PRO A 196 -14.27 -2.49 -13.20
CA PRO A 196 -14.40 -2.95 -11.81
C PRO A 196 -15.87 -2.90 -11.33
N LYS A 197 -16.23 -3.84 -10.45
CA LYS A 197 -17.58 -3.88 -9.84
C LYS A 197 -17.75 -2.91 -8.67
N HIS A 198 -16.63 -2.46 -8.08
CA HIS A 198 -16.60 -1.49 -6.98
C HIS A 198 -16.40 -0.07 -7.49
N GLY A 199 -16.71 0.94 -6.66
CA GLY A 199 -16.52 2.33 -7.01
C GLY A 199 -15.08 2.82 -6.85
N PHE A 200 -14.72 3.87 -7.58
CA PHE A 200 -13.38 4.49 -7.51
C PHE A 200 -13.03 4.97 -6.09
N LEU A 201 -14.01 5.46 -5.32
CA LEU A 201 -13.76 5.85 -3.93
C LEU A 201 -13.27 4.66 -3.08
N GLN A 202 -13.77 3.45 -3.33
CA GLN A 202 -13.31 2.27 -2.62
C GLN A 202 -11.88 1.91 -3.01
N GLU A 203 -11.50 2.06 -4.28
CA GLU A 203 -10.13 1.88 -4.75
C GLU A 203 -9.15 2.81 -4.02
N ILE A 204 -9.45 4.11 -4.00
CA ILE A 204 -8.58 5.12 -3.37
C ILE A 204 -8.55 4.99 -1.84
N SER A 205 -9.68 4.65 -1.21
CA SER A 205 -9.77 4.46 0.25
C SER A 205 -9.08 3.20 0.73
N SER A 206 -8.88 2.22 -0.15
CA SER A 206 -8.20 0.95 0.14
C SER A 206 -6.73 0.94 -0.26
N CYS A 207 -6.16 2.08 -0.64
CA CYS A 207 -4.76 2.20 -1.10
C CYS A 207 -4.40 1.23 -2.25
N MET A 208 -5.35 0.94 -3.13
CA MET A 208 -5.14 0.03 -4.27
C MET A 208 -4.92 0.76 -5.60
N ILE A 209 -4.94 2.09 -5.56
CA ILE A 209 -4.79 2.90 -6.76
C ILE A 209 -3.39 2.73 -7.36
N ALA A 210 -3.34 2.51 -8.66
CA ALA A 210 -2.10 2.46 -9.44
C ALA A 210 -2.26 3.22 -10.75
N THR A 211 -1.13 3.53 -11.40
CA THR A 211 -1.13 4.10 -12.74
C THR A 211 -0.91 3.02 -13.79
N VAL A 212 -1.68 3.10 -14.88
CA VAL A 212 -1.48 2.23 -16.04
C VAL A 212 -0.29 2.74 -16.84
N PRO A 213 0.65 1.87 -17.24
CA PRO A 213 1.71 2.25 -18.18
C PRO A 213 1.11 2.79 -19.50
N GLU A 214 1.78 3.77 -20.07
CA GLU A 214 1.35 4.32 -21.36
C GLU A 214 1.26 3.20 -22.42
N LYS A 215 0.20 3.22 -23.22
CA LYS A 215 -0.07 2.22 -24.30
C LYS A 215 -0.30 0.77 -23.82
N PHE A 216 -0.49 0.51 -22.53
CA PHE A 216 -0.73 -0.85 -22.05
C PHE A 216 -1.93 -1.53 -22.75
N PHE A 217 -3.06 -0.83 -22.85
CA PHE A 217 -4.24 -1.38 -23.53
C PHE A 217 -4.11 -1.42 -25.05
N ASP A 218 -3.20 -0.64 -25.65
CA ASP A 218 -2.85 -0.78 -27.07
C ASP A 218 -2.14 -2.13 -27.29
N ARG A 219 -1.24 -2.52 -26.37
CA ARG A 219 -0.57 -3.83 -26.36
C ARG A 219 -1.55 -4.99 -26.16
N VAL A 220 -2.58 -4.78 -25.35
CA VAL A 220 -3.68 -5.76 -25.24
C VAL A 220 -4.47 -5.86 -26.54
N GLN A 221 -4.74 -4.73 -27.20
CA GLN A 221 -5.48 -4.69 -28.45
C GLN A 221 -4.73 -5.33 -29.62
N GLU A 222 -3.43 -5.12 -29.72
CA GLU A 222 -2.60 -5.73 -30.77
C GLU A 222 -2.31 -7.22 -30.53
N GLY A 223 -2.53 -7.70 -29.28
CA GLY A 223 -2.35 -9.11 -28.91
C GLY A 223 -0.97 -9.47 -28.37
N SER A 224 -0.08 -8.51 -28.11
CA SER A 224 1.21 -8.75 -27.46
C SER A 224 1.11 -8.90 -25.94
N ILE A 225 -0.04 -8.49 -25.34
CA ILE A 225 -0.42 -8.79 -23.96
C ILE A 225 -1.79 -9.48 -23.97
N ILE A 226 -1.90 -10.62 -23.31
CA ILE A 226 -3.15 -11.37 -23.15
C ILE A 226 -3.59 -11.28 -21.68
N LEU A 227 -4.79 -10.76 -21.43
CA LEU A 227 -5.37 -10.70 -20.09
C LEU A 227 -6.18 -11.96 -19.82
N LYS A 228 -5.87 -12.66 -18.73
CA LYS A 228 -6.57 -13.89 -18.33
C LYS A 228 -7.04 -13.81 -16.89
N LYS A 229 -8.35 -13.86 -16.68
CA LYS A 229 -8.95 -13.77 -15.34
C LYS A 229 -8.92 -15.12 -14.64
N SER A 230 -8.50 -15.12 -13.36
CA SER A 230 -8.62 -16.23 -12.43
C SER A 230 -9.50 -15.79 -11.24
N PRO A 231 -10.82 -15.97 -11.29
CA PRO A 231 -11.74 -15.37 -10.32
C PRO A 231 -11.55 -15.84 -8.87
N SER A 232 -11.18 -17.11 -8.72
CA SER A 232 -10.95 -17.74 -7.41
C SER A 232 -9.55 -17.46 -6.84
N SER A 233 -8.66 -16.80 -7.61
CA SER A 233 -7.21 -16.71 -7.32
C SER A 233 -6.51 -18.07 -7.27
N THR A 234 -7.20 -19.12 -7.64
CA THR A 234 -6.67 -20.48 -7.63
C THR A 234 -6.12 -20.80 -9.01
N PHE A 235 -4.86 -21.04 -9.05
CA PHE A 235 -4.17 -21.59 -10.19
C PHE A 235 -3.17 -22.61 -9.67
N SER A 236 -2.74 -23.50 -10.53
CA SER A 236 -1.72 -24.50 -10.21
C SER A 236 -0.70 -24.57 -11.33
N PHE A 237 0.48 -25.04 -10.99
CA PHE A 237 1.49 -25.34 -11.97
C PHE A 237 1.30 -26.75 -12.53
N CYS A 238 1.70 -26.93 -13.77
CA CYS A 238 1.89 -28.23 -14.42
C CYS A 238 3.20 -28.15 -15.23
N GLN A 239 3.60 -29.27 -15.83
CA GLN A 239 4.88 -29.34 -16.55
C GLN A 239 5.04 -28.27 -17.63
N GLU A 240 3.97 -27.92 -18.34
CA GLU A 240 3.99 -27.00 -19.48
C GLU A 240 3.65 -25.54 -19.12
N GLY A 241 3.22 -25.24 -17.87
CA GLY A 241 2.80 -23.89 -17.49
C GLY A 241 1.82 -23.80 -16.35
N ILE A 242 0.85 -22.89 -16.46
CA ILE A 242 -0.13 -22.59 -15.43
C ILE A 242 -1.53 -23.06 -15.85
N LEU A 243 -2.16 -23.87 -15.01
CA LEU A 243 -3.57 -24.24 -15.13
C LEU A 243 -4.42 -23.30 -14.28
N VAL A 244 -5.24 -22.47 -14.91
CA VAL A 244 -6.20 -21.60 -14.25
C VAL A 244 -7.45 -22.40 -13.93
N GLU A 245 -8.01 -22.22 -12.75
CA GLU A 245 -9.22 -22.93 -12.33
C GLU A 245 -10.38 -22.70 -13.32
N GLY A 246 -11.04 -23.80 -13.68
CA GLY A 246 -12.15 -23.81 -14.66
C GLY A 246 -11.68 -23.94 -16.12
N GLU A 247 -10.38 -23.97 -16.38
CA GLU A 247 -9.84 -24.17 -17.72
C GLU A 247 -9.39 -25.63 -17.93
N SER A 248 -9.61 -26.12 -19.14
CA SER A 248 -9.25 -27.49 -19.52
C SER A 248 -7.81 -27.65 -20.02
N SER A 249 -7.19 -26.53 -20.40
CA SER A 249 -5.81 -26.51 -20.94
C SER A 249 -4.96 -25.48 -20.20
N PRO A 250 -3.66 -25.80 -19.96
CA PRO A 250 -2.77 -24.85 -19.31
C PRO A 250 -2.40 -23.66 -20.21
N VAL A 251 -2.10 -22.55 -19.60
CA VAL A 251 -1.36 -21.45 -20.22
C VAL A 251 0.08 -21.92 -20.37
N LYS A 252 0.48 -22.25 -21.59
CA LYS A 252 1.86 -22.64 -21.89
C LYS A 252 2.78 -21.45 -21.64
N THR A 253 3.89 -21.68 -20.97
CA THR A 253 4.84 -20.64 -20.62
C THR A 253 6.22 -21.22 -20.34
N ASP A 254 7.28 -20.46 -20.58
CA ASP A 254 8.66 -20.81 -20.27
C ASP A 254 9.13 -20.16 -18.96
N LEU A 255 8.55 -19.01 -18.65
CA LEU A 255 8.90 -18.19 -17.48
C LEU A 255 7.64 -17.66 -16.80
N VAL A 256 7.54 -17.84 -15.49
CA VAL A 256 6.48 -17.26 -14.67
C VAL A 256 7.06 -16.20 -13.75
N ILE A 257 6.52 -14.95 -13.81
CA ILE A 257 6.91 -13.87 -12.93
C ILE A 257 5.75 -13.59 -11.96
N MET A 258 5.98 -13.88 -10.68
CA MET A 258 5.01 -13.71 -9.61
C MET A 258 5.02 -12.26 -9.13
N ALA A 259 4.13 -11.42 -9.67
CA ALA A 259 3.92 -10.04 -9.23
C ALA A 259 2.81 -9.98 -8.16
N THR A 260 2.91 -10.85 -7.18
CA THR A 260 1.90 -11.12 -6.14
C THR A 260 2.05 -10.29 -4.88
N GLY A 261 3.00 -9.33 -4.89
CA GLY A 261 3.22 -8.38 -3.80
C GLY A 261 4.14 -8.94 -2.70
N PHE A 262 4.04 -8.36 -1.50
CA PHE A 262 4.99 -8.58 -0.41
C PHE A 262 4.29 -8.84 0.93
N ARG A 263 4.95 -9.58 1.80
CA ARG A 263 4.52 -9.82 3.19
C ARG A 263 5.18 -8.79 4.13
N GLY A 264 4.85 -7.51 3.97
CA GLY A 264 5.47 -6.42 4.72
C GLY A 264 5.32 -6.55 6.25
N GLU A 265 4.21 -7.12 6.72
CA GLU A 265 3.99 -7.36 8.15
C GLU A 265 4.94 -8.43 8.70
N LYS A 266 5.23 -9.46 7.92
CA LYS A 266 6.24 -10.46 8.30
C LYS A 266 7.62 -9.81 8.40
N LYS A 267 7.98 -8.94 7.45
CA LYS A 267 9.22 -8.17 7.51
C LYS A 267 9.31 -7.34 8.79
N LEU A 268 8.22 -6.64 9.15
CA LEU A 268 8.17 -5.83 10.37
C LEU A 268 8.30 -6.70 11.64
N LYS A 269 7.66 -7.88 11.65
CA LYS A 269 7.74 -8.85 12.73
C LYS A 269 9.16 -9.41 12.90
N ASP A 270 9.79 -9.80 11.79
CA ASP A 270 11.08 -10.49 11.78
C ASP A 270 12.26 -9.61 12.27
N VAL A 271 12.08 -8.29 12.35
CA VAL A 271 13.08 -7.38 12.94
C VAL A 271 13.33 -7.65 14.42
N PHE A 272 12.33 -8.16 15.14
CA PHE A 272 12.41 -8.37 16.59
C PHE A 272 12.85 -9.80 16.95
N VAL A 273 13.74 -9.92 17.92
CA VAL A 273 14.11 -11.22 18.52
C VAL A 273 13.05 -11.67 19.54
N SER A 274 12.47 -10.71 20.27
CA SER A 274 11.46 -11.00 21.31
C SER A 274 10.11 -11.39 20.69
N PRO A 275 9.58 -12.61 20.98
CA PRO A 275 8.24 -13.00 20.52
C PRO A 275 7.15 -12.03 20.96
N THR A 276 7.28 -11.46 22.17
CA THR A 276 6.33 -10.47 22.68
C THR A 276 6.28 -9.22 21.79
N PHE A 277 7.42 -8.71 21.33
CA PHE A 277 7.45 -7.56 20.43
C PHE A 277 7.04 -7.93 19.01
N GLN A 278 7.37 -9.13 18.57
CA GLN A 278 6.89 -9.67 17.30
C GLN A 278 5.36 -9.67 17.21
N ASP A 279 4.70 -10.16 18.25
CA ASP A 279 3.24 -10.23 18.29
C ASP A 279 2.60 -8.85 18.50
N ARG A 280 3.22 -8.01 19.33
CA ARG A 280 2.72 -6.64 19.54
C ARG A 280 2.76 -5.79 18.27
N ILE A 281 3.88 -5.80 17.54
CA ILE A 281 4.06 -4.90 16.39
C ILE A 281 3.06 -5.18 15.25
N VAL A 282 2.68 -6.43 15.07
CA VAL A 282 1.71 -6.81 14.04
C VAL A 282 0.28 -6.93 14.57
N GLY A 283 0.08 -7.15 15.87
CA GLY A 283 -1.23 -7.34 16.47
C GLY A 283 -2.01 -8.51 15.87
N SER A 284 -3.34 -8.47 16.01
CA SER A 284 -4.23 -9.49 15.43
C SER A 284 -4.34 -9.32 13.90
N PRO A 285 -4.37 -10.41 13.12
CA PRO A 285 -4.62 -10.36 11.68
C PRO A 285 -5.95 -9.69 11.28
N GLU A 286 -6.93 -9.74 12.20
CA GLU A 286 -8.28 -9.21 12.00
C GLU A 286 -8.41 -7.70 12.26
N THR A 287 -7.32 -7.03 12.69
CA THR A 287 -7.32 -5.61 13.04
C THR A 287 -6.32 -4.84 12.21
N ILE A 288 -6.43 -3.50 12.19
CA ILE A 288 -5.35 -2.66 11.66
C ILE A 288 -4.06 -2.87 12.44
N LEU A 289 -2.92 -2.40 11.92
CA LEU A 289 -1.69 -2.39 12.70
C LEU A 289 -1.86 -1.50 13.93
N PRO A 290 -1.42 -1.96 15.13
CA PRO A 290 -1.65 -1.25 16.37
C PRO A 290 -0.66 -0.08 16.56
N LEU A 291 -0.59 0.79 15.56
CA LEU A 291 0.30 1.94 15.53
C LEU A 291 -0.49 3.24 15.71
N TYR A 292 -0.33 3.89 16.86
CA TYR A 292 -0.83 5.25 17.10
C TYR A 292 -0.21 6.21 16.08
N ARG A 293 -1.04 7.01 15.42
CA ARG A 293 -0.63 7.87 14.30
C ARG A 293 0.12 7.11 13.20
N GLU A 294 -0.18 5.83 13.01
CA GLU A 294 0.53 4.96 12.03
C GLU A 294 2.07 5.03 12.17
N CYS A 295 2.55 5.33 13.37
CA CYS A 295 3.95 5.61 13.66
C CYS A 295 4.45 4.92 14.93
N ILE A 296 3.72 4.97 16.04
CA ILE A 296 4.19 4.54 17.36
C ILE A 296 3.31 3.44 17.93
N HIS A 297 3.92 2.35 18.40
CA HIS A 297 3.23 1.33 19.17
C HIS A 297 3.30 1.67 20.67
N GLY A 298 2.14 1.85 21.33
CA GLY A 298 2.09 2.30 22.72
C GLY A 298 2.77 1.38 23.74
N ARG A 299 2.96 0.09 23.42
CA ARG A 299 3.58 -0.91 24.30
C ARG A 299 4.94 -1.42 23.82
N ILE A 300 5.54 -0.79 22.81
CA ILE A 300 6.93 -1.06 22.40
C ILE A 300 7.70 0.23 22.65
N PRO A 301 8.68 0.22 23.57
CA PRO A 301 9.35 1.45 23.99
C PRO A 301 10.30 1.96 22.91
N GLN A 302 10.47 3.27 22.84
CA GLN A 302 11.57 3.93 22.11
C GLN A 302 11.70 3.44 20.67
N LEU A 303 10.55 3.27 19.98
CA LEU A 303 10.47 2.78 18.62
C LEU A 303 9.43 3.57 17.83
N ALA A 304 9.80 3.97 16.62
CA ALA A 304 8.88 4.50 15.62
C ALA A 304 8.99 3.73 14.30
N VAL A 305 7.89 3.68 13.55
CA VAL A 305 7.81 3.09 12.20
C VAL A 305 7.39 4.19 11.23
N ILE A 306 8.20 4.49 10.23
CA ILE A 306 7.92 5.52 9.23
C ILE A 306 7.93 4.93 7.83
N GLY A 307 6.98 5.35 6.99
CA GLY A 307 6.88 4.91 5.60
C GLY A 307 6.31 3.50 5.41
N PHE A 308 5.69 2.92 6.44
CA PHE A 308 5.05 1.60 6.35
C PHE A 308 3.58 1.70 5.93
N SER A 309 2.81 2.64 6.48
CA SER A 309 1.41 2.81 6.12
C SER A 309 1.24 3.57 4.80
N GLU A 310 0.24 3.14 4.04
CA GLU A 310 -0.07 3.68 2.72
C GLU A 310 -1.04 4.86 2.80
N SER A 311 -0.83 5.84 1.94
CA SER A 311 -1.78 6.93 1.67
C SER A 311 -1.72 7.30 0.19
N ILE A 312 -2.63 8.14 -0.27
CA ILE A 312 -2.60 8.68 -1.64
C ILE A 312 -1.44 9.68 -1.86
N SER A 313 -0.73 10.07 -0.80
CA SER A 313 0.45 10.94 -0.84
C SER A 313 1.54 10.45 0.13
N ASN A 314 2.07 9.25 -0.13
CA ASN A 314 2.96 8.53 0.77
C ASN A 314 4.20 9.32 1.24
N LEU A 315 4.93 9.97 0.32
CA LEU A 315 6.14 10.72 0.65
C LEU A 315 5.83 11.87 1.61
N PHE A 316 4.84 12.68 1.26
CA PHE A 316 4.44 13.83 2.04
C PHE A 316 3.89 13.42 3.44
N THR A 317 3.05 12.40 3.51
CA THR A 317 2.54 11.90 4.79
C THR A 317 3.66 11.33 5.68
N SER A 318 4.66 10.70 5.07
CA SER A 318 5.85 10.23 5.81
C SER A 318 6.71 11.39 6.30
N GLU A 319 6.87 12.45 5.51
CA GLU A 319 7.54 13.70 5.95
C GLU A 319 6.82 14.32 7.15
N MET A 320 5.50 14.40 7.13
CA MET A 320 4.71 14.91 8.26
C MET A 320 4.92 14.07 9.52
N ARG A 321 5.06 12.74 9.41
CA ARG A 321 5.43 11.88 10.55
C ARG A 321 6.84 12.15 11.06
N CYS A 322 7.79 12.41 10.16
CA CYS A 322 9.15 12.78 10.56
C CYS A 322 9.15 14.09 11.35
N ARG A 323 8.41 15.09 10.89
CA ARG A 323 8.25 16.38 11.61
C ARG A 323 7.58 16.17 12.97
N TRP A 324 6.50 15.41 13.01
CA TRP A 324 5.81 15.06 14.25
C TRP A 324 6.73 14.36 15.26
N LEU A 325 7.55 13.42 14.80
CA LEU A 325 8.52 12.72 15.64
C LEU A 325 9.64 13.66 16.11
N SER A 326 10.09 14.58 15.26
CA SER A 326 11.10 15.60 15.62
C SER A 326 10.56 16.53 16.73
N GLU A 327 9.33 16.99 16.62
CA GLU A 327 8.67 17.82 17.65
C GLU A 327 8.47 17.05 18.97
N LEU A 328 8.16 15.75 18.87
CA LEU A 328 8.10 14.89 20.04
C LEU A 328 9.47 14.80 20.75
N PHE A 329 10.55 14.63 20.01
CA PHE A 329 11.91 14.60 20.57
C PHE A 329 12.35 15.94 21.13
N ALA A 330 11.92 17.04 20.52
CA ALA A 330 12.15 18.38 21.04
C ALA A 330 11.35 18.67 22.31
N GLY A 331 10.39 17.82 22.67
CA GLY A 331 9.53 18.00 23.85
C GLY A 331 8.45 19.05 23.66
N THR A 332 8.17 19.47 22.43
CA THR A 332 7.12 20.44 22.09
C THR A 332 5.74 19.94 22.52
N PHE A 333 5.51 18.64 22.47
CA PHE A 333 4.31 18.00 22.98
C PHE A 333 4.65 16.66 23.64
N LYS A 334 3.68 16.09 24.35
CA LYS A 334 3.78 14.78 24.97
C LYS A 334 2.79 13.81 24.34
N LEU A 335 3.17 12.55 24.23
CA LEU A 335 2.26 11.49 23.82
C LEU A 335 1.14 11.32 24.86
N PRO A 336 -0.08 10.97 24.43
CA PRO A 336 -1.11 10.56 25.35
C PRO A 336 -0.76 9.24 26.05
N SER A 337 -1.52 8.88 27.08
CA SER A 337 -1.34 7.61 27.76
C SER A 337 -1.48 6.42 26.81
N ILE A 338 -0.87 5.26 27.14
CA ILE A 338 -1.00 4.03 26.36
C ILE A 338 -2.47 3.70 26.07
N LYS A 339 -3.32 3.84 27.08
CA LYS A 339 -4.76 3.57 26.96
C LYS A 339 -5.47 4.49 25.95
N GLU A 340 -5.08 5.75 25.90
CA GLU A 340 -5.63 6.71 24.93
C GLU A 340 -5.12 6.41 23.51
N MET A 341 -3.87 6.04 23.35
CA MET A 341 -3.32 5.60 22.05
C MET A 341 -4.02 4.34 21.54
N GLU A 342 -4.22 3.34 22.39
CA GLU A 342 -4.96 2.12 22.04
C GLU A 342 -6.41 2.43 21.63
N LYS A 343 -7.08 3.33 22.36
CA LYS A 343 -8.44 3.78 22.02
C LYS A 343 -8.49 4.50 20.67
N ASP A 344 -7.45 5.25 20.29
CA ASP A 344 -7.37 5.90 18.99
C ASP A 344 -7.21 4.84 17.87
N VAL A 345 -6.34 3.85 18.07
CA VAL A 345 -6.19 2.70 17.17
C VAL A 345 -7.51 1.93 16.99
N GLU A 346 -8.26 1.70 18.08
CA GLU A 346 -9.57 1.06 18.00
C GLU A 346 -10.59 1.85 17.15
N LYS A 347 -10.56 3.19 17.20
CA LYS A 347 -11.42 4.03 16.35
C LYS A 347 -11.08 3.84 14.87
N TRP A 348 -9.79 3.79 14.55
CA TRP A 348 -9.32 3.52 13.19
C TRP A 348 -9.71 2.11 12.72
N ASP A 349 -9.58 1.11 13.57
CA ASP A 349 -9.97 -0.27 13.27
C ASP A 349 -11.47 -0.39 12.96
N LYS A 350 -12.32 0.23 13.79
CA LYS A 350 -13.77 0.31 13.56
C LYS A 350 -14.10 0.97 12.23
N TYR A 351 -13.44 2.10 11.94
CA TYR A 351 -13.60 2.80 10.68
C TYR A 351 -13.20 1.93 9.49
N ALA A 352 -12.02 1.32 9.53
CA ALA A 352 -11.52 0.48 8.45
C ALA A 352 -12.46 -0.70 8.17
N LYS A 353 -12.96 -1.37 9.21
CA LYS A 353 -13.93 -2.48 9.08
C LYS A 353 -15.28 -2.03 8.51
N GLN A 354 -15.70 -0.81 8.80
CA GLN A 354 -16.98 -0.27 8.30
C GLN A 354 -16.91 0.15 6.83
N TYR A 355 -15.80 0.76 6.40
CA TYR A 355 -15.69 1.39 5.07
C TYR A 355 -14.78 0.65 4.10
N ALA A 356 -13.95 -0.28 4.58
CA ALA A 356 -13.11 -1.16 3.77
C ALA A 356 -13.23 -2.59 4.28
N SER A 357 -14.09 -3.42 3.68
CA SER A 357 -14.34 -4.80 4.08
C SER A 357 -13.87 -5.81 3.04
N GLY A 358 -13.64 -7.06 3.46
CA GLY A 358 -13.26 -8.15 2.57
C GLY A 358 -11.91 -7.90 1.89
N GLN A 359 -11.85 -8.12 0.59
CA GLN A 359 -10.63 -7.98 -0.21
C GLN A 359 -10.08 -6.55 -0.28
N TYR A 360 -10.86 -5.55 0.11
CA TYR A 360 -10.50 -4.14 0.11
C TYR A 360 -9.93 -3.67 1.46
N TYR A 361 -9.98 -4.53 2.48
CA TYR A 361 -9.43 -4.21 3.80
C TYR A 361 -7.90 -4.26 3.77
N ARG A 362 -7.26 -3.15 4.12
CA ARG A 362 -5.82 -3.06 4.30
C ARG A 362 -5.47 -2.57 5.69
N ARG A 363 -4.64 -3.32 6.37
CA ARG A 363 -4.33 -3.14 7.80
C ARG A 363 -3.57 -1.85 8.13
N SER A 364 -2.96 -1.20 7.16
CA SER A 364 -2.21 0.05 7.36
C SER A 364 -2.40 0.92 6.12
N CYS A 365 -3.58 1.54 6.03
CA CYS A 365 -3.98 2.40 4.93
C CYS A 365 -4.75 3.60 5.44
N ILE A 366 -4.22 4.80 5.20
CA ILE A 366 -4.90 6.07 5.47
C ILE A 366 -5.85 6.41 4.32
N GLY A 367 -5.52 5.99 3.10
CA GLY A 367 -6.32 6.20 1.90
C GLY A 367 -6.64 7.66 1.64
N ALA A 368 -7.93 7.92 1.41
CA ALA A 368 -8.44 9.26 1.13
C ALA A 368 -8.47 10.22 2.34
N LEU A 369 -8.16 9.72 3.55
CA LEU A 369 -8.18 10.53 4.78
C LEU A 369 -6.88 11.29 5.06
N HIS A 370 -5.99 11.44 4.09
CA HIS A 370 -4.66 11.98 4.29
C HIS A 370 -4.65 13.41 4.85
N LEU A 371 -5.59 14.28 4.46
CA LEU A 371 -5.73 15.63 5.03
C LEU A 371 -6.12 15.59 6.50
N TRP A 372 -7.18 14.87 6.82
CA TRP A 372 -7.64 14.71 8.20
C TRP A 372 -6.55 14.08 9.07
N TYR A 373 -5.82 13.10 8.53
CA TYR A 373 -4.70 12.47 9.21
C TYR A 373 -3.58 13.46 9.51
N ASN A 374 -3.15 14.26 8.52
CA ASN A 374 -2.13 15.29 8.71
C ASN A 374 -2.59 16.36 9.69
N ASP A 375 -3.89 16.67 9.74
CA ASP A 375 -4.46 17.56 10.74
C ASP A 375 -4.31 17.04 12.17
N GLN A 376 -4.42 15.72 12.37
CA GLN A 376 -4.19 15.14 13.69
C GLN A 376 -2.72 15.33 14.11
N LEU A 377 -1.78 15.14 13.20
CA LEU A 377 -0.36 15.41 13.46
C LEU A 377 -0.11 16.89 13.76
N CYS A 378 -0.69 17.80 12.98
CA CYS A 378 -0.60 19.24 13.24
C CYS A 378 -1.15 19.61 14.63
N LYS A 379 -2.31 19.07 15.00
CA LYS A 379 -2.92 19.31 16.31
C LYS A 379 -2.05 18.82 17.46
N ASP A 380 -1.46 17.64 17.33
CA ASP A 380 -0.55 17.10 18.33
C ASP A 380 0.67 18.03 18.54
N MET A 381 1.22 18.59 17.45
CA MET A 381 2.35 19.54 17.47
C MET A 381 1.97 20.97 17.87
N GLY A 382 0.69 21.27 18.08
CA GLY A 382 0.21 22.63 18.30
C GLY A 382 0.22 23.52 17.04
N TRP A 383 0.37 22.93 15.87
CA TRP A 383 0.37 23.65 14.60
C TRP A 383 -1.07 23.91 14.12
N ASN A 384 -1.26 25.05 13.43
CA ASN A 384 -2.54 25.33 12.78
C ASN A 384 -2.74 24.40 11.56
N PRO A 385 -3.73 23.53 11.55
CA PRO A 385 -3.97 22.65 10.39
C PRO A 385 -4.52 23.39 9.16
N LYS A 386 -5.10 24.59 9.36
CA LYS A 386 -5.61 25.44 8.26
C LYS A 386 -4.48 26.29 7.71
N ARG A 387 -4.08 26.03 6.47
CA ARG A 387 -2.86 26.58 5.87
C ARG A 387 -3.09 27.57 4.75
N LYS A 388 -4.30 27.63 4.20
CA LYS A 388 -4.60 28.51 3.06
C LYS A 388 -5.19 29.84 3.53
N LYS A 389 -4.99 30.87 2.72
CA LYS A 389 -5.47 32.23 3.03
C LYS A 389 -6.90 32.41 2.51
N GLY A 390 -7.83 32.64 3.44
CA GLY A 390 -9.23 32.87 3.13
C GLY A 390 -10.08 31.60 3.09
N VAL A 391 -11.38 31.77 3.37
CA VAL A 391 -12.31 30.64 3.54
C VAL A 391 -12.51 29.83 2.25
N PHE A 392 -12.55 30.48 1.11
CA PHE A 392 -12.75 29.81 -0.17
C PHE A 392 -11.54 28.96 -0.57
N ALA A 393 -10.33 29.53 -0.48
CA ALA A 393 -9.10 28.80 -0.76
C ALA A 393 -8.93 27.62 0.21
N GLU A 394 -9.16 27.84 1.51
CA GLU A 394 -9.10 26.79 2.53
C GLU A 394 -10.05 25.62 2.22
N LEU A 395 -11.24 25.89 1.71
CA LEU A 395 -12.24 24.87 1.49
C LEU A 395 -12.04 24.12 0.15
N PHE A 396 -11.67 24.81 -0.90
CA PHE A 396 -11.72 24.25 -2.28
C PHE A 396 -10.37 24.07 -2.95
N GLU A 397 -9.30 24.76 -2.53
CA GLU A 397 -8.00 24.54 -3.12
C GLU A 397 -7.35 23.24 -2.60
N PRO A 398 -6.70 22.48 -3.48
CA PRO A 398 -6.00 21.27 -3.09
C PRO A 398 -4.86 21.54 -2.12
N TYR A 399 -4.73 20.70 -1.14
CA TYR A 399 -3.61 20.67 -0.20
C TYR A 399 -2.46 19.81 -0.75
N GLY A 400 -1.24 20.30 -0.60
CA GLY A 400 -0.03 19.61 -1.01
C GLY A 400 1.12 19.82 -0.03
N PRO A 401 2.31 19.29 -0.33
CA PRO A 401 3.48 19.40 0.55
C PRO A 401 3.83 20.83 0.92
N MET A 402 3.68 21.77 -0.02
CA MET A 402 4.03 23.19 0.17
C MET A 402 3.16 23.90 1.19
N ASP A 403 1.97 23.41 1.48
CA ASP A 403 1.08 23.99 2.48
C ASP A 403 1.57 23.75 3.91
N TYR A 404 2.49 22.83 4.12
CA TYR A 404 2.99 22.41 5.44
C TYR A 404 4.48 22.73 5.66
N VAL A 405 5.10 23.56 4.80
CA VAL A 405 6.52 23.93 4.90
C VAL A 405 6.83 24.71 6.18
N THR A 406 5.89 25.53 6.66
CA THR A 406 6.03 26.31 7.89
C THR A 406 5.14 25.77 9.01
N SER A 407 5.59 25.93 10.25
CA SER A 407 4.83 25.62 11.47
C SER A 407 3.59 26.53 11.64
#